data_73115bd92611cc220d7aaded8a6c7cb9
#
_entry.id   73115bd92611cc220d7aaded8a6c7cb9
#
_cell.length_a   1.000
_cell.length_b   1.000
_cell.length_c   1.000
_cell.angle_alpha   90.00
_cell.angle_beta   90.00
_cell.angle_gamma   90.00
#
_symmetry.space_group_name_H-M   'P 1'
#
loop_
_entity.id
_entity.type
_entity.pdbx_description
1 polymer ?
#
loop_
_entity_poly.entity_id
_entity_poly.type
_entity_poly.pdbx_seq_one_letter_code
_entity_poly.pdbx_strand_id
1 'polypeptide(L)'
;MKLTVNLGKNSYPIYIENNILDKASSYISSCFSGKKIMIISDDNVFPLYGEKLKTSLGDYEVHELVLPHGEPTKAFETLPALYNALLKQKFSRSDLVIALGGGVIGDLAGFAASSYLRGIRFVQIPTSLLAQVDSSVGGKVAVDLPQGKNLVGAFYHPKLVL
;
A
#
# COMPACT_ATOMS: atom_id res chain seq x y z
N MET A 1 -2.84 18.85 -7.18
CA MET A 1 -3.74 18.40 -8.28
C MET A 1 -4.47 17.14 -7.83
N LYS A 2 -5.74 16.99 -8.23
CA LYS A 2 -6.52 15.76 -7.97
C LYS A 2 -6.98 15.19 -9.31
N LEU A 3 -6.70 13.90 -9.53
CA LEU A 3 -7.24 13.12 -10.63
C LEU A 3 -8.21 12.09 -10.07
N THR A 4 -9.12 11.56 -10.87
CA THR A 4 -10.03 10.50 -10.47
C THR A 4 -9.96 9.37 -11.49
N VAL A 5 -9.70 8.16 -11.01
CA VAL A 5 -9.84 6.94 -11.82
C VAL A 5 -11.30 6.51 -11.74
N ASN A 6 -12.01 6.62 -12.86
CA ASN A 6 -13.45 6.36 -12.94
C ASN A 6 -13.74 4.87 -13.17
N LEU A 7 -14.20 4.19 -12.13
CA LEU A 7 -14.55 2.76 -12.12
C LEU A 7 -15.92 2.52 -11.47
N GLY A 8 -16.84 3.46 -11.65
CA GLY A 8 -18.15 3.41 -11.00
C GLY A 8 -18.00 3.42 -9.47
N LYS A 9 -18.56 2.44 -8.78
CA LYS A 9 -18.49 2.32 -7.32
C LYS A 9 -17.08 2.08 -6.75
N ASN A 10 -16.13 1.71 -7.61
CA ASN A 10 -14.75 1.46 -7.24
C ASN A 10 -13.81 2.61 -7.65
N SER A 11 -14.36 3.75 -8.06
CA SER A 11 -13.58 4.93 -8.39
C SER A 11 -12.73 5.40 -7.20
N TYR A 12 -11.52 5.90 -7.48
CA TYR A 12 -10.63 6.38 -6.44
C TYR A 12 -9.85 7.61 -6.89
N PRO A 13 -9.49 8.51 -5.96
CA PRO A 13 -8.69 9.68 -6.28
C PRO A 13 -7.20 9.36 -6.30
N ILE A 14 -6.47 10.11 -7.14
CA ILE A 14 -5.01 10.26 -7.11
C ILE A 14 -4.74 11.73 -6.76
N TYR A 15 -3.98 11.96 -5.71
CA TYR A 15 -3.56 13.29 -5.30
C TYR A 15 -2.08 13.49 -5.60
N ILE A 16 -1.75 14.60 -6.26
CA ILE A 16 -0.38 14.98 -6.62
C ILE A 16 -0.12 16.37 -6.05
N GLU A 17 0.71 16.44 -5.02
CA GLU A 17 0.98 17.69 -4.30
C GLU A 17 2.37 17.62 -3.65
N ASN A 18 3.06 18.74 -3.59
CA ASN A 18 4.30 18.85 -2.82
C ASN A 18 4.03 18.68 -1.33
N ASN A 19 4.92 17.95 -0.64
CA ASN A 19 4.83 17.68 0.80
C ASN A 19 3.51 17.01 1.23
N ILE A 20 2.94 16.18 0.35
CA ILE A 20 1.64 15.53 0.56
C ILE A 20 1.63 14.64 1.81
N LEU A 21 2.77 14.07 2.19
CA LEU A 21 2.89 13.24 3.39
C LEU A 21 2.55 14.01 4.68
N ASP A 22 2.82 15.31 4.74
CA ASP A 22 2.50 16.13 5.92
C ASP A 22 1.00 16.23 6.19
N LYS A 23 0.20 15.94 5.18
CA LYS A 23 -1.27 15.97 5.21
C LYS A 23 -1.91 14.60 4.99
N ALA A 24 -1.15 13.52 5.09
CA ALA A 24 -1.62 12.18 4.74
C ALA A 24 -2.89 11.78 5.52
N SER A 25 -2.98 12.12 6.81
CA SER A 25 -4.15 11.85 7.63
C SER A 25 -5.43 12.46 7.05
N SER A 26 -5.39 13.69 6.56
CA SER A 26 -6.54 14.37 6.00
C SER A 26 -7.06 13.70 4.72
N TYR A 27 -6.17 13.16 3.90
CA TYR A 27 -6.56 12.41 2.71
C TYR A 27 -7.09 11.01 3.07
N ILE A 28 -6.41 10.33 3.99
CA ILE A 28 -6.79 8.98 4.41
C ILE A 28 -8.15 8.98 5.11
N SER A 29 -8.44 9.97 5.95
CA SER A 29 -9.74 10.11 6.61
C SER A 29 -10.92 10.23 5.64
N SER A 30 -10.69 10.68 4.41
CA SER A 30 -11.72 10.75 3.37
C SER A 30 -12.19 9.37 2.88
N CYS A 31 -11.38 8.33 3.04
CA CYS A 31 -11.67 6.96 2.57
C CYS A 31 -11.62 5.89 3.67
N PHE A 32 -11.20 6.27 4.88
CA PHE A 32 -10.99 5.35 5.99
C PHE A 32 -11.46 5.96 7.31
N SER A 33 -12.37 5.26 7.99
CA SER A 33 -12.93 5.65 9.30
C SER A 33 -12.54 4.69 10.43
N GLY A 34 -11.68 3.70 10.17
CA GLY A 34 -11.17 2.77 11.17
C GLY A 34 -10.04 3.37 12.01
N LYS A 35 -9.40 2.54 12.82
CA LYS A 35 -8.32 2.98 13.73
C LYS A 35 -6.95 2.44 13.36
N LYS A 36 -6.86 1.19 12.86
CA LYS A 36 -5.59 0.52 12.64
C LYS A 36 -5.09 0.69 11.22
N ILE A 37 -3.80 1.02 11.11
CA ILE A 37 -3.10 1.17 9.85
C ILE A 37 -1.82 0.33 9.89
N MET A 38 -1.60 -0.52 8.89
CA MET A 38 -0.34 -1.21 8.64
C MET A 38 0.40 -0.51 7.52
N ILE A 39 1.56 0.08 7.80
CA ILE A 39 2.48 0.57 6.77
C ILE A 39 3.38 -0.60 6.35
N ILE A 40 3.35 -0.95 5.07
CA ILE A 40 4.27 -1.90 4.45
C ILE A 40 5.25 -1.09 3.60
N SER A 41 6.55 -1.25 3.85
CA SER A 41 7.60 -0.51 3.18
C SER A 41 8.86 -1.37 3.04
N ASP A 42 9.90 -0.82 2.46
CA ASP A 42 11.22 -1.43 2.40
C ASP A 42 12.28 -0.63 3.19
N ASP A 43 13.44 -1.26 3.41
CA ASP A 43 14.55 -0.73 4.19
C ASP A 43 15.30 0.43 3.53
N ASN A 44 15.02 0.75 2.26
CA ASN A 44 15.49 1.98 1.59
C ASN A 44 14.52 3.15 1.77
N VAL A 45 13.21 2.87 1.68
CA VAL A 45 12.17 3.91 1.66
C VAL A 45 11.73 4.29 3.08
N PHE A 46 11.58 3.31 3.96
CA PHE A 46 11.07 3.57 5.32
C PHE A 46 11.94 4.56 6.12
N PRO A 47 13.28 4.48 6.11
CA PRO A 47 14.12 5.47 6.80
C PRO A 47 13.94 6.90 6.31
N LEU A 48 13.53 7.09 5.04
CA LEU A 48 13.35 8.41 4.43
C LEU A 48 11.98 9.01 4.72
N TYR A 49 10.94 8.19 4.74
CA TYR A 49 9.55 8.66 4.72
C TYR A 49 8.66 8.05 5.80
N GLY A 50 9.05 6.92 6.40
CA GLY A 50 8.22 6.15 7.33
C GLY A 50 7.84 6.94 8.57
N GLU A 51 8.81 7.54 9.26
CA GLU A 51 8.55 8.32 10.48
C GLU A 51 7.76 9.60 10.18
N LYS A 52 8.02 10.24 9.03
CA LYS A 52 7.24 11.39 8.57
C LYS A 52 5.77 11.01 8.35
N LEU A 53 5.51 9.88 7.69
CA LEU A 53 4.17 9.37 7.48
C LEU A 53 3.49 9.01 8.82
N LYS A 54 4.16 8.29 9.71
CA LYS A 54 3.63 7.93 11.04
C LYS A 54 3.22 9.17 11.83
N THR A 55 4.08 10.18 11.86
CA THR A 55 3.80 11.45 12.53
C THR A 55 2.54 12.11 11.95
N SER A 56 2.39 12.13 10.63
CA SER A 56 1.24 12.73 9.97
C SER A 56 -0.07 11.97 10.19
N LEU A 57 0.01 10.68 10.51
CA LEU A 57 -1.17 9.84 10.77
C LEU A 57 -1.79 10.08 12.15
N GLY A 58 -1.08 10.72 13.07
CA GLY A 58 -1.63 11.24 14.32
C GLY A 58 -2.33 10.18 15.19
N ASP A 59 -3.65 10.26 15.30
CA ASP A 59 -4.46 9.45 16.23
C ASP A 59 -4.72 8.01 15.78
N TYR A 60 -4.22 7.60 14.61
CA TYR A 60 -4.34 6.21 14.18
C TYR A 60 -3.40 5.30 14.96
N GLU A 61 -3.82 4.06 15.19
CA GLU A 61 -2.97 2.98 15.71
C GLU A 61 -2.12 2.44 14.55
N VAL A 62 -0.89 2.94 14.43
CA VAL A 62 -0.01 2.64 13.30
C VAL A 62 0.96 1.52 13.65
N HIS A 63 0.99 0.50 12.81
CA HIS A 63 1.96 -0.59 12.81
C HIS A 63 2.77 -0.54 11.52
N GLU A 64 3.96 -1.15 11.52
CA GLU A 64 4.84 -1.18 10.37
C GLU A 64 5.40 -2.58 10.10
N LEU A 65 5.62 -2.85 8.82
CA LEU A 65 6.39 -3.99 8.34
C LEU A 65 7.39 -3.48 7.31
N VAL A 66 8.66 -3.53 7.66
CA VAL A 66 9.76 -3.14 6.77
C VAL A 66 10.39 -4.40 6.21
N LEU A 67 10.43 -4.50 4.89
CA LEU A 67 10.95 -5.63 4.13
C LEU A 67 12.31 -5.28 3.51
N PRO A 68 13.12 -6.25 3.11
CA PRO A 68 14.28 -5.98 2.28
C PRO A 68 13.87 -5.31 0.96
N HIS A 69 14.65 -4.34 0.47
CA HIS A 69 14.40 -3.71 -0.81
C HIS A 69 14.71 -4.63 -2.00
N GLY A 70 14.18 -4.27 -3.16
CA GLY A 70 14.50 -4.90 -4.44
C GLY A 70 13.51 -5.97 -4.90
N GLU A 71 13.62 -6.32 -6.17
CA GLU A 71 12.71 -7.25 -6.85
C GLU A 71 12.59 -8.64 -6.18
N PRO A 72 13.67 -9.22 -5.59
CA PRO A 72 13.54 -10.51 -4.90
C PRO A 72 12.50 -10.54 -3.78
N THR A 73 12.18 -9.38 -3.20
CA THR A 73 11.15 -9.26 -2.16
C THR A 73 9.73 -9.44 -2.73
N LYS A 74 9.52 -9.16 -4.03
CA LYS A 74 8.22 -9.34 -4.70
C LYS A 74 7.94 -10.81 -5.03
N ALA A 75 8.18 -11.71 -4.10
CA ALA A 75 8.03 -13.15 -4.26
C ALA A 75 6.81 -13.67 -3.50
N PHE A 76 6.29 -14.80 -3.98
CA PHE A 76 5.18 -15.50 -3.30
C PHE A 76 5.55 -15.90 -1.87
N GLU A 77 6.79 -16.27 -1.65
CA GLU A 77 7.36 -16.68 -0.37
C GLU A 77 7.40 -15.55 0.67
N THR A 78 7.29 -14.30 0.24
CA THR A 78 7.24 -13.14 1.14
C THR A 78 5.84 -12.92 1.73
N LEU A 79 4.78 -13.38 1.07
CA LEU A 79 3.40 -13.17 1.51
C LEU A 79 3.10 -13.66 2.92
N PRO A 80 3.58 -14.84 3.38
CA PRO A 80 3.39 -15.28 4.76
C PRO A 80 3.87 -14.27 5.81
N ALA A 81 4.95 -13.53 5.54
CA ALA A 81 5.43 -12.51 6.48
C ALA A 81 4.43 -11.35 6.61
N LEU A 82 3.82 -10.91 5.49
CA LEU A 82 2.79 -9.88 5.49
C LEU A 82 1.53 -10.33 6.24
N TYR A 83 1.05 -11.55 5.94
CA TYR A 83 -0.13 -12.09 6.63
C TYR A 83 0.11 -12.27 8.13
N ASN A 84 1.28 -12.78 8.53
CA ASN A 84 1.63 -12.94 9.93
C ASN A 84 1.70 -11.60 10.67
N ALA A 85 2.25 -10.56 10.04
CA ALA A 85 2.27 -9.21 10.62
C ALA A 85 0.85 -8.68 10.86
N LEU A 86 -0.05 -8.81 9.89
CA LEU A 86 -1.45 -8.41 10.01
C LEU A 86 -2.20 -9.23 11.08
N LEU A 87 -2.01 -10.54 11.11
CA LEU A 87 -2.64 -11.45 12.09
C LEU A 87 -2.16 -11.18 13.52
N LYS A 88 -0.85 -10.99 13.71
CA LYS A 88 -0.26 -10.70 15.03
C LYS A 88 -0.86 -9.45 15.65
N GLN A 89 -1.14 -8.43 14.84
CA GLN A 89 -1.74 -7.18 15.28
C GLN A 89 -3.28 -7.20 15.19
N LYS A 90 -3.87 -8.38 14.92
CA LYS A 90 -5.33 -8.58 14.86
C LYS A 90 -6.03 -7.63 13.90
N PHE A 91 -5.46 -7.44 12.70
CA PHE A 91 -6.09 -6.65 11.64
C PHE A 91 -7.36 -7.32 11.14
N SER A 92 -8.40 -6.52 10.93
CA SER A 92 -9.69 -6.92 10.40
C SER A 92 -9.92 -6.33 8.99
N ARG A 93 -11.01 -6.71 8.34
CA ARG A 93 -11.38 -6.15 7.03
C ARG A 93 -11.73 -4.66 7.07
N SER A 94 -12.00 -4.11 8.25
CA SER A 94 -12.29 -2.68 8.44
C SER A 94 -11.04 -1.82 8.60
N ASP A 95 -9.86 -2.44 8.75
CA ASP A 95 -8.59 -1.74 8.91
C ASP A 95 -7.94 -1.41 7.55
N LEU A 96 -6.78 -0.75 7.56
CA LEU A 96 -6.14 -0.20 6.38
C LEU A 96 -4.70 -0.70 6.24
N VAL A 97 -4.31 -1.05 5.02
CA VAL A 97 -2.91 -1.25 4.62
C VAL A 97 -2.45 -0.06 3.80
N ILE A 98 -1.28 0.49 4.09
CA ILE A 98 -0.59 1.50 3.28
C ILE A 98 0.65 0.86 2.66
N ALA A 99 0.75 0.89 1.34
CA ALA A 99 1.97 0.56 0.61
C ALA A 99 2.80 1.84 0.43
N LEU A 100 3.88 1.98 1.19
CA LEU A 100 4.82 3.10 1.11
C LEU A 100 6.09 2.62 0.40
N GLY A 101 6.22 2.86 -0.91
CA GLY A 101 7.38 2.35 -1.64
C GLY A 101 7.29 2.47 -3.15
N GLY A 102 8.22 1.84 -3.84
CA GLY A 102 8.21 1.65 -5.29
C GLY A 102 7.20 0.59 -5.74
N GLY A 103 7.27 0.20 -7.02
CA GLY A 103 6.38 -0.80 -7.62
C GLY A 103 6.42 -2.17 -6.92
N VAL A 104 7.58 -2.59 -6.44
CA VAL A 104 7.75 -3.83 -5.67
C VAL A 104 6.83 -3.86 -4.44
N ILE A 105 6.89 -2.82 -3.63
CA ILE A 105 6.08 -2.70 -2.41
C ILE A 105 4.61 -2.48 -2.77
N GLY A 106 4.31 -1.67 -3.78
CA GLY A 106 2.93 -1.44 -4.24
C GLY A 106 2.24 -2.72 -4.69
N ASP A 107 2.91 -3.53 -5.50
CA ASP A 107 2.40 -4.80 -6.00
C ASP A 107 2.23 -5.84 -4.89
N LEU A 108 3.28 -6.04 -4.09
CA LEU A 108 3.28 -7.04 -3.01
C LEU A 108 2.25 -6.72 -1.92
N ALA A 109 2.23 -5.49 -1.41
CA ALA A 109 1.28 -5.07 -0.39
C ALA A 109 -0.16 -5.04 -0.92
N GLY A 110 -0.36 -4.62 -2.16
CA GLY A 110 -1.66 -4.63 -2.81
C GLY A 110 -2.20 -6.04 -3.02
N PHE A 111 -1.35 -6.99 -3.43
CA PHE A 111 -1.75 -8.38 -3.56
C PHE A 111 -2.04 -9.02 -2.20
N ALA A 112 -1.21 -8.78 -1.18
CA ALA A 112 -1.50 -9.21 0.18
C ALA A 112 -2.84 -8.62 0.68
N ALA A 113 -3.11 -7.33 0.42
CA ALA A 113 -4.37 -6.71 0.79
C ALA A 113 -5.57 -7.31 0.05
N SER A 114 -5.42 -7.72 -1.21
CA SER A 114 -6.49 -8.35 -2.00
C SER A 114 -6.91 -9.71 -1.46
N SER A 115 -5.99 -10.46 -0.88
CA SER A 115 -6.17 -11.83 -0.42
C SER A 115 -6.40 -11.96 1.09
N TYR A 116 -5.84 -11.07 1.90
CA TYR A 116 -6.03 -11.08 3.35
C TYR A 116 -7.51 -10.90 3.71
N LEU A 117 -8.08 -11.88 4.42
CA LEU A 117 -9.51 -11.95 4.76
C LEU A 117 -10.46 -11.74 3.57
N ARG A 118 -10.05 -12.09 2.36
CA ARG A 118 -10.73 -11.87 1.06
C ARG A 118 -10.85 -10.38 0.69
N GLY A 119 -9.94 -9.55 1.18
CA GLY A 119 -9.84 -8.14 0.86
C GLY A 119 -9.86 -7.23 2.08
N ILE A 120 -8.78 -6.49 2.30
CA ILE A 120 -8.67 -5.38 3.26
C ILE A 120 -8.42 -4.09 2.48
N ARG A 121 -8.91 -2.95 2.98
CA ARG A 121 -8.67 -1.66 2.32
C ARG A 121 -7.17 -1.39 2.17
N PHE A 122 -6.82 -0.78 1.04
CA PHE A 122 -5.43 -0.41 0.85
C PHE A 122 -5.28 0.95 0.14
N VAL A 123 -4.16 1.62 0.42
CA VAL A 123 -3.75 2.92 -0.10
C VAL A 123 -2.35 2.78 -0.66
N GLN A 124 -2.05 3.44 -1.77
CA GLN A 124 -0.70 3.51 -2.31
C GLN A 124 -0.07 4.88 -2.09
N ILE A 125 1.18 4.89 -1.62
CA ILE A 125 2.05 6.06 -1.53
C ILE A 125 3.32 5.74 -2.32
N PRO A 126 3.30 5.96 -3.65
CA PRO A 126 4.41 5.59 -4.53
C PRO A 126 5.58 6.55 -4.35
N THR A 127 6.80 6.01 -4.20
CA THR A 127 8.02 6.77 -3.91
C THR A 127 9.06 6.74 -5.03
N SER A 128 8.86 5.93 -6.08
CA SER A 128 9.68 5.94 -7.29
C SER A 128 8.91 6.55 -8.46
N LEU A 129 9.62 7.15 -9.42
CA LEU A 129 8.98 7.77 -10.58
C LEU A 129 8.09 6.78 -11.33
N LEU A 130 8.58 5.56 -11.58
CA LEU A 130 7.80 4.52 -12.27
C LEU A 130 6.52 4.18 -11.49
N ALA A 131 6.60 4.09 -10.16
CA ALA A 131 5.42 3.82 -9.35
C ALA A 131 4.41 4.98 -9.38
N GLN A 132 4.89 6.23 -9.40
CA GLN A 132 4.04 7.41 -9.44
C GLN A 132 3.27 7.55 -10.77
N VAL A 133 3.89 7.21 -11.90
CA VAL A 133 3.30 7.43 -13.22
C VAL A 133 2.65 6.20 -13.83
N ASP A 134 2.91 5.00 -13.31
CA ASP A 134 2.45 3.74 -13.90
C ASP A 134 1.94 2.74 -12.86
N SER A 135 2.81 2.10 -12.04
CA SER A 135 2.43 0.90 -11.31
C SER A 135 1.41 1.13 -10.18
N SER A 136 1.28 2.33 -9.64
CA SER A 136 0.22 2.65 -8.66
C SER A 136 -1.17 2.83 -9.28
N VAL A 137 -1.27 2.83 -10.61
CA VAL A 137 -2.51 3.10 -11.34
C VAL A 137 -3.00 1.83 -12.06
N GLY A 138 -4.31 1.61 -12.06
CA GLY A 138 -4.91 0.47 -12.78
C GLY A 138 -5.19 -0.76 -11.92
N GLY A 139 -4.72 -0.80 -10.67
CA GLY A 139 -5.06 -1.85 -9.71
C GLY A 139 -4.45 -3.22 -10.01
N LYS A 140 -3.46 -3.30 -10.88
CA LYS A 140 -2.70 -4.53 -11.10
C LYS A 140 -1.74 -4.72 -9.94
N VAL A 141 -1.93 -5.78 -9.16
CA VAL A 141 -1.07 -6.14 -8.04
C VAL A 141 -0.67 -7.60 -8.16
N ALA A 142 0.59 -7.93 -7.95
CA ALA A 142 1.11 -9.25 -8.23
C ALA A 142 2.39 -9.56 -7.46
N VAL A 143 2.75 -10.85 -7.48
CA VAL A 143 4.04 -11.37 -7.05
C VAL A 143 4.67 -12.20 -8.15
N ASP A 144 5.98 -12.35 -8.05
CA ASP A 144 6.77 -13.14 -8.97
C ASP A 144 6.84 -14.61 -8.49
N LEU A 145 7.03 -15.49 -9.43
CA LEU A 145 7.37 -16.90 -9.22
C LEU A 145 8.71 -17.21 -9.88
N PRO A 146 9.35 -18.35 -9.55
CA PRO A 146 10.60 -18.74 -10.21
C PRO A 146 10.49 -18.83 -11.76
N GLN A 147 9.28 -19.05 -12.28
CA GLN A 147 9.02 -19.16 -13.71
C GLN A 147 8.87 -17.82 -14.44
N GLY A 148 8.66 -16.72 -13.69
CA GLY A 148 8.52 -15.40 -14.30
C GLY A 148 7.88 -14.34 -13.39
N LYS A 149 7.93 -13.11 -13.88
CA LYS A 149 7.40 -11.95 -13.15
C LYS A 149 5.88 -11.83 -13.27
N ASN A 150 5.24 -11.34 -12.21
CA ASN A 150 3.82 -10.97 -12.17
C ASN A 150 2.85 -12.11 -12.54
N LEU A 151 3.23 -13.37 -12.27
CA LEU A 151 2.43 -14.54 -12.67
C LEU A 151 1.25 -14.81 -11.71
N VAL A 152 1.34 -14.38 -10.48
CA VAL A 152 0.26 -14.54 -9.48
C VAL A 152 -0.16 -13.18 -8.97
N GLY A 153 -1.42 -12.83 -9.15
CA GLY A 153 -1.88 -11.50 -8.78
C GLY A 153 -3.40 -11.35 -8.84
N ALA A 154 -3.83 -10.10 -8.66
CA ALA A 154 -5.23 -9.72 -8.70
C ALA A 154 -5.41 -8.34 -9.34
N PHE A 155 -6.63 -8.04 -9.76
CA PHE A 155 -7.07 -6.67 -10.01
C PHE A 155 -7.69 -6.13 -8.71
N TYR A 156 -6.93 -5.34 -7.98
CA TYR A 156 -7.35 -4.79 -6.69
C TYR A 156 -7.02 -3.30 -6.60
N HIS A 157 -8.05 -2.46 -6.63
CA HIS A 157 -7.87 -1.02 -6.69
C HIS A 157 -7.65 -0.42 -5.29
N PRO A 158 -6.70 0.51 -5.14
CA PRO A 158 -6.53 1.25 -3.90
C PRO A 158 -7.74 2.14 -3.62
N LYS A 159 -7.91 2.57 -2.37
CA LYS A 159 -8.93 3.55 -1.99
C LYS A 159 -8.51 4.98 -2.35
N LEU A 160 -7.23 5.23 -2.40
CA LEU A 160 -6.61 6.44 -2.94
C LEU A 160 -5.12 6.19 -3.24
N VAL A 161 -4.53 7.12 -4.01
CA VAL A 161 -3.07 7.22 -4.24
C VAL A 161 -2.62 8.62 -3.83
N LEU A 162 -1.52 8.72 -3.06
CA LEU A 162 -0.89 9.98 -2.62
C LEU A 162 0.47 10.16 -3.26
#